data_23c7a433e54487e87a782a03b70c2ea0
#
_entry.id   23c7a433e54487e87a782a03b70c2ea0
#
_cell.length_a   1.000
_cell.length_b   1.000
_cell.length_c   1.000
_cell.angle_alpha   90.00
_cell.angle_beta   90.00
_cell.angle_gamma   90.00
#
_symmetry.space_group_name_H-M   'P 1'
#
loop_
_entity.id
_entity.type
_entity.pdbx_description
1 polymer ?
#
loop_
_entity_poly.entity_id
_entity_poly.type
_entity_poly.pdbx_seq_one_letter_code
_entity_poly.pdbx_strand_id
1 'polypeptide(L)'
;FYLFAQEHLKNLTNIYDEYLDSIIKVSSAMFAGKIIRLDQLPDIRPGNLTPSENQSYKADYFENIDLTDSLILNTPYLPVKVIDYLTLYIIPGAPKKVQEENFIQAVDSLMKFTQGGARVREMIVNYLIEGFQAYGFETVLSYLVENYVLGQKCVSDQQEEKLRIRVEGFKKLA
;
A
#
# COMPACT_ATOMS: atom_id res chain seq x y z
N PHE A 1 23.31 -25.09 8.75
CA PHE A 1 23.56 -23.65 8.70
C PHE A 1 22.29 -22.84 8.40
N TYR A 2 21.54 -23.20 7.36
CA TYR A 2 20.31 -22.49 6.96
C TYR A 2 19.23 -22.46 8.06
N LEU A 3 18.91 -23.61 8.65
CA LEU A 3 17.93 -23.71 9.76
C LEU A 3 18.36 -22.90 10.99
N PHE A 4 19.64 -22.93 11.33
CA PHE A 4 20.20 -22.14 12.42
C PHE A 4 20.07 -20.63 12.16
N ALA A 5 20.35 -20.20 10.93
CA ALA A 5 20.20 -18.80 10.54
C ALA A 5 18.73 -18.34 10.58
N GLN A 6 17.80 -19.19 10.15
CA GLN A 6 16.35 -18.90 10.23
C GLN A 6 15.87 -18.78 11.67
N GLU A 7 16.28 -19.69 12.56
CA GLU A 7 15.91 -19.67 13.97
C GLU A 7 16.46 -18.41 14.67
N HIS A 8 17.72 -18.04 14.37
CA HIS A 8 18.33 -16.84 14.91
C HIS A 8 17.63 -15.57 14.41
N LEU A 9 17.29 -15.52 13.13
CA LEU A 9 16.55 -14.39 12.54
C LEU A 9 15.18 -14.25 13.20
N LYS A 10 14.46 -15.36 13.37
CA LYS A 10 13.16 -15.37 14.05
C LYS A 10 13.26 -14.87 15.48
N ASN A 11 14.30 -15.29 16.22
CA ASN A 11 14.50 -14.88 17.60
C ASN A 11 14.82 -13.39 17.71
N LEU A 12 15.69 -12.87 16.84
CA LEU A 12 15.99 -11.42 16.75
C LEU A 12 14.76 -10.61 16.41
N THR A 13 13.93 -11.10 15.50
CA THR A 13 12.66 -10.48 15.13
C THR A 13 11.72 -10.39 16.33
N ASN A 14 11.52 -11.48 17.07
CA ASN A 14 10.67 -11.49 18.24
C ASN A 14 11.14 -10.47 19.29
N ILE A 15 12.46 -10.45 19.57
CA ILE A 15 13.04 -9.48 20.52
C ILE A 15 12.81 -8.04 20.04
N TYR A 16 12.95 -7.78 18.75
CA TYR A 16 12.72 -6.47 18.16
C TYR A 16 11.24 -6.06 18.27
N ASP A 17 10.34 -6.96 17.96
CA ASP A 17 8.90 -6.71 18.03
C ASP A 17 8.45 -6.46 19.49
N GLU A 18 8.91 -7.27 20.46
CA GLU A 18 8.68 -7.03 21.90
C GLU A 18 9.21 -5.65 22.37
N TYR A 19 10.38 -5.25 21.88
CA TYR A 19 10.95 -3.93 22.16
C TYR A 19 10.09 -2.80 21.58
N LEU A 20 9.67 -2.91 20.33
CA LEU A 20 8.78 -1.94 19.69
C LEU A 20 7.44 -1.84 20.42
N ASP A 21 6.84 -2.97 20.80
CA ASP A 21 5.58 -3.00 21.55
C ASP A 21 5.72 -2.30 22.91
N SER A 22 6.85 -2.48 23.58
CA SER A 22 7.12 -1.78 24.84
C SER A 22 7.15 -0.25 24.67
N ILE A 23 7.78 0.24 23.60
CA ILE A 23 7.83 1.66 23.27
C ILE A 23 6.45 2.18 22.88
N ILE A 24 5.73 1.45 22.03
CA ILE A 24 4.38 1.83 21.59
C ILE A 24 3.43 1.92 22.79
N LYS A 25 3.52 0.98 23.72
CA LYS A 25 2.67 0.98 24.93
C LYS A 25 2.86 2.25 25.77
N VAL A 26 4.09 2.75 25.86
CA VAL A 26 4.41 3.96 26.63
C VAL A 26 4.11 5.24 25.81
N SER A 27 4.27 5.18 24.49
CA SER A 27 4.19 6.35 23.60
C SER A 27 2.97 6.35 22.68
N SER A 28 1.95 5.52 22.97
CA SER A 28 0.79 5.32 22.09
C SER A 28 0.03 6.61 21.72
N ALA A 29 0.00 7.59 22.61
CA ALA A 29 -0.60 8.90 22.39
C ALA A 29 0.34 9.89 21.70
N MET A 30 1.62 9.57 21.58
CA MET A 30 2.63 10.44 20.98
C MET A 30 2.76 10.17 19.48
N PHE A 31 3.16 11.20 18.73
CA PHE A 31 3.45 11.08 17.30
C PHE A 31 4.52 10.03 17.01
N ALA A 32 5.55 9.93 17.86
CA ALA A 32 6.60 8.92 17.73
C ALA A 32 6.05 7.47 17.77
N GLY A 33 5.11 7.17 18.67
CA GLY A 33 4.48 5.86 18.75
C GLY A 33 3.69 5.52 17.48
N LYS A 34 3.05 6.52 16.87
CA LYS A 34 2.34 6.33 15.59
C LYS A 34 3.31 6.04 14.44
N ILE A 35 4.47 6.72 14.41
CA ILE A 35 5.52 6.45 13.39
C ILE A 35 6.07 5.03 13.55
N ILE A 36 6.34 4.59 14.77
CA ILE A 36 6.85 3.24 15.03
C ILE A 36 5.84 2.19 14.54
N ARG A 37 4.54 2.40 14.76
CA ARG A 37 3.50 1.50 14.23
C ARG A 37 3.49 1.44 12.71
N LEU A 38 3.76 2.54 12.02
CA LEU A 38 3.89 2.57 10.57
C LEU A 38 5.04 1.67 10.07
N ASP A 39 6.07 1.47 10.88
CA ASP A 39 7.21 0.62 10.54
C ASP A 39 7.01 -0.85 10.89
N GLN A 40 6.06 -1.18 11.78
CA GLN A 40 5.73 -2.56 12.09
C GLN A 40 5.12 -3.27 10.88
N LEU A 41 5.67 -4.42 10.56
CA LEU A 41 5.10 -5.34 9.58
C LEU A 41 4.13 -6.30 10.29
N PRO A 42 3.14 -6.85 9.60
CA PRO A 42 2.37 -7.97 10.13
C PRO A 42 3.28 -9.13 10.51
N ASP A 43 2.86 -9.93 11.48
CA ASP A 43 3.65 -11.05 12.05
C ASP A 43 4.16 -12.06 11.02
N ILE A 44 3.46 -12.18 9.88
CA ILE A 44 3.84 -13.08 8.82
C ILE A 44 4.75 -12.35 7.83
N ARG A 45 5.99 -12.80 7.71
CA ARG A 45 6.98 -12.18 6.80
C ARG A 45 7.06 -12.92 5.46
N PRO A 46 7.12 -12.19 4.32
CA PRO A 46 7.30 -12.82 3.01
C PRO A 46 8.66 -13.54 2.96
N GLY A 47 8.66 -14.80 2.62
CA GLY A 47 9.89 -15.57 2.42
C GLY A 47 9.59 -16.97 1.90
N ASN A 48 8.69 -17.68 2.55
CA ASN A 48 8.25 -19.01 2.16
C ASN A 48 6.76 -19.19 2.48
N LEU A 49 5.96 -18.15 2.21
CA LEU A 49 4.53 -18.18 2.47
C LEU A 49 3.82 -19.12 1.50
N THR A 50 2.94 -19.94 2.03
CA THR A 50 1.93 -20.63 1.20
C THR A 50 1.00 -19.58 0.55
N PRO A 51 0.29 -19.91 -0.53
CA PRO A 51 -0.67 -18.98 -1.14
C PRO A 51 -1.71 -18.43 -0.15
N SER A 52 -2.17 -19.23 0.81
CA SER A 52 -3.12 -18.80 1.85
C SER A 52 -2.48 -17.83 2.85
N GLU A 53 -1.26 -18.08 3.31
CA GLU A 53 -0.53 -17.20 4.20
C GLU A 53 -0.21 -15.87 3.52
N ASN A 54 0.15 -15.88 2.23
CA ASN A 54 0.38 -14.67 1.46
C ASN A 54 -0.90 -13.82 1.35
N GLN A 55 -2.06 -14.47 1.18
CA GLN A 55 -3.33 -13.77 1.15
C GLN A 55 -3.68 -13.14 2.50
N SER A 56 -3.47 -13.86 3.62
CA SER A 56 -3.64 -13.30 4.97
C SER A 56 -2.69 -12.14 5.21
N TYR A 57 -1.42 -12.29 4.86
CA TYR A 57 -0.42 -11.22 4.99
C TYR A 57 -0.85 -9.93 4.27
N LYS A 58 -1.37 -10.05 3.05
CA LYS A 58 -1.91 -8.90 2.30
C LYS A 58 -3.13 -8.29 2.97
N ALA A 59 -4.00 -9.12 3.56
CA ALA A 59 -5.20 -8.64 4.24
C ALA A 59 -4.88 -7.87 5.52
N ASP A 60 -3.85 -8.29 6.25
CA ASP A 60 -3.49 -7.76 7.57
C ASP A 60 -2.39 -6.69 7.50
N TYR A 61 -1.88 -6.37 6.29
CA TYR A 61 -0.70 -5.52 6.10
C TYR A 61 -0.79 -4.16 6.78
N PHE A 62 -1.98 -3.56 6.83
CA PHE A 62 -2.22 -2.26 7.46
C PHE A 62 -2.97 -2.37 8.80
N GLU A 63 -3.09 -3.57 9.39
CA GLU A 63 -3.86 -3.79 10.62
C GLU A 63 -3.40 -2.88 11.77
N ASN A 64 -2.10 -2.71 11.90
CA ASN A 64 -1.50 -1.89 12.96
C ASN A 64 -1.44 -0.40 12.63
N ILE A 65 -1.95 0.03 11.47
CA ILE A 65 -1.87 1.40 10.98
C ILE A 65 -3.26 2.03 10.93
N ASP A 66 -3.48 3.08 11.70
CA ASP A 66 -4.70 3.88 11.62
C ASP A 66 -4.65 4.81 10.40
N LEU A 67 -5.16 4.35 9.27
CA LEU A 67 -5.26 5.13 8.03
C LEU A 67 -6.34 6.23 8.08
N THR A 68 -7.06 6.40 9.18
CA THR A 68 -7.96 7.54 9.39
C THR A 68 -7.24 8.74 10.00
N ASP A 69 -6.07 8.50 10.63
CA ASP A 69 -5.27 9.55 11.27
C ASP A 69 -4.46 10.36 10.25
N SER A 70 -4.89 11.58 9.97
CA SER A 70 -4.20 12.47 9.04
C SER A 70 -2.78 12.90 9.47
N LEU A 71 -2.36 12.65 10.70
CA LEU A 71 -0.99 12.95 11.16
C LEU A 71 0.05 12.11 10.42
N ILE A 72 -0.32 10.91 9.94
CA ILE A 72 0.59 10.06 9.16
C ILE A 72 1.01 10.70 7.82
N LEU A 73 0.24 11.66 7.32
CA LEU A 73 0.56 12.42 6.09
C LEU A 73 1.83 13.29 6.25
N ASN A 74 2.20 13.62 7.49
CA ASN A 74 3.40 14.40 7.79
C ASN A 74 4.67 13.52 7.87
N THR A 75 4.59 12.28 7.41
CA THR A 75 5.70 11.32 7.45
C THR A 75 6.03 10.81 6.05
N PRO A 76 7.30 10.49 5.76
CA PRO A 76 7.66 9.83 4.51
C PRO A 76 7.30 8.33 4.50
N TYR A 77 6.84 7.78 5.63
CA TYR A 77 6.62 6.34 5.77
C TYR A 77 5.39 5.82 5.02
N LEU A 78 4.31 6.60 4.97
CA LEU A 78 3.08 6.14 4.29
C LEU A 78 3.30 5.84 2.80
N PRO A 79 3.94 6.72 1.99
CA PRO A 79 4.28 6.38 0.61
C PRO A 79 5.13 5.11 0.49
N VAL A 80 6.13 4.95 1.38
CA VAL A 80 6.97 3.74 1.39
C VAL A 80 6.13 2.50 1.65
N LYS A 81 5.24 2.51 2.64
CA LYS A 81 4.35 1.38 2.94
C LYS A 81 3.37 1.06 1.80
N VAL A 82 2.92 2.07 1.07
CA VAL A 82 2.09 1.86 -0.13
C VAL A 82 2.90 1.16 -1.22
N ILE A 83 4.15 1.57 -1.46
CA ILE A 83 5.02 0.88 -2.42
C ILE A 83 5.29 -0.56 -1.98
N ASP A 84 5.68 -0.77 -0.72
CA ASP A 84 5.96 -2.10 -0.17
C ASP A 84 4.74 -3.02 -0.33
N TYR A 85 3.53 -2.49 -0.07
CA TYR A 85 2.29 -3.22 -0.30
C TYR A 85 2.09 -3.60 -1.76
N LEU A 86 2.33 -2.69 -2.71
CA LEU A 86 2.25 -2.98 -4.13
C LEU A 86 3.24 -4.07 -4.56
N THR A 87 4.44 -4.11 -3.94
CA THR A 87 5.43 -5.15 -4.26
C THR A 87 4.95 -6.57 -3.94
N LEU A 88 4.02 -6.74 -2.98
CA LEU A 88 3.42 -8.03 -2.67
C LEU A 88 2.58 -8.61 -3.82
N TYR A 89 2.22 -7.79 -4.79
CA TYR A 89 1.44 -8.18 -5.98
C TYR A 89 2.29 -8.35 -7.23
N ILE A 90 3.62 -8.14 -7.12
CA ILE A 90 4.53 -8.34 -8.24
C ILE A 90 4.79 -9.83 -8.43
N ILE A 91 4.56 -10.30 -9.66
CA ILE A 91 4.98 -11.64 -10.09
C ILE A 91 6.19 -11.48 -11.01
N PRO A 92 7.40 -11.89 -10.55
CA PRO A 92 8.61 -11.77 -11.37
C PRO A 92 8.45 -12.50 -12.71
N GLY A 93 8.76 -11.79 -13.80
CA GLY A 93 8.67 -12.37 -15.16
C GLY A 93 7.26 -12.47 -15.76
N ALA A 94 6.23 -12.04 -15.04
CA ALA A 94 4.86 -12.04 -15.58
C ALA A 94 4.72 -11.04 -16.75
N PRO A 95 3.92 -11.35 -17.76
CA PRO A 95 3.54 -10.40 -18.79
C PRO A 95 2.89 -9.15 -18.20
N LYS A 96 3.08 -7.99 -18.82
CA LYS A 96 2.56 -6.71 -18.36
C LYS A 96 1.06 -6.77 -18.03
N LYS A 97 0.25 -7.40 -18.86
CA LYS A 97 -1.19 -7.55 -18.65
C LYS A 97 -1.52 -8.24 -17.34
N VAL A 98 -0.84 -9.34 -17.02
CA VAL A 98 -1.03 -10.09 -15.77
C VAL A 98 -0.61 -9.23 -14.58
N GLN A 99 0.49 -8.48 -14.72
CA GLN A 99 0.94 -7.57 -13.67
C GLN A 99 -0.05 -6.42 -13.43
N GLU A 100 -0.66 -5.88 -14.48
CA GLU A 100 -1.71 -4.87 -14.38
C GLU A 100 -2.96 -5.41 -13.66
N GLU A 101 -3.39 -6.64 -13.95
CA GLU A 101 -4.50 -7.30 -13.26
C GLU A 101 -4.22 -7.45 -11.75
N ASN A 102 -2.99 -7.80 -11.38
CA ASN A 102 -2.58 -7.89 -9.97
C ASN A 102 -2.55 -6.52 -9.29
N PHE A 103 -2.06 -5.49 -9.95
CA PHE A 103 -2.07 -4.13 -9.40
C PHE A 103 -3.49 -3.57 -9.22
N ILE A 104 -4.43 -3.93 -10.08
CA ILE A 104 -5.85 -3.60 -9.88
C ILE A 104 -6.36 -4.19 -8.57
N GLN A 105 -6.04 -5.46 -8.27
CA GLN A 105 -6.40 -6.07 -6.99
C GLN A 105 -5.74 -5.36 -5.79
N ALA A 106 -4.48 -4.92 -5.95
CA ALA A 106 -3.79 -4.15 -4.92
C ALA A 106 -4.47 -2.79 -4.68
N VAL A 107 -4.86 -2.10 -5.74
CA VAL A 107 -5.59 -0.82 -5.67
C VAL A 107 -6.91 -1.00 -4.92
N ASP A 108 -7.71 -2.01 -5.27
CA ASP A 108 -8.99 -2.28 -4.59
C ASP A 108 -8.81 -2.53 -3.10
N SER A 109 -7.78 -3.28 -2.74
CA SER A 109 -7.46 -3.57 -1.34
C SER A 109 -7.01 -2.31 -0.59
N LEU A 110 -6.12 -1.50 -1.19
CA LEU A 110 -5.71 -0.21 -0.62
C LEU A 110 -6.90 0.73 -0.39
N MET A 111 -7.82 0.79 -1.35
CA MET A 111 -9.00 1.64 -1.22
C MET A 111 -9.95 1.18 -0.11
N LYS A 112 -10.01 -0.12 0.19
CA LYS A 112 -10.74 -0.65 1.34
C LYS A 112 -10.11 -0.24 2.67
N PHE A 113 -8.79 -0.33 2.80
CA PHE A 113 -8.08 0.07 4.01
C PHE A 113 -8.23 1.56 4.33
N THR A 114 -8.43 2.41 3.32
CA THR A 114 -8.58 3.86 3.49
C THR A 114 -10.02 4.32 3.77
N GLN A 115 -10.95 3.40 4.02
CA GLN A 115 -12.33 3.75 4.37
C GLN A 115 -12.37 4.56 5.67
N GLY A 116 -12.98 5.74 5.62
CA GLY A 116 -13.03 6.67 6.75
C GLY A 116 -11.90 7.70 6.82
N GLY A 117 -10.77 7.49 6.12
CA GLY A 117 -9.62 8.39 6.08
C GLY A 117 -9.55 9.23 4.80
N ALA A 118 -10.45 10.20 4.60
CA ALA A 118 -10.56 10.94 3.33
C ALA A 118 -9.23 11.58 2.86
N ARG A 119 -8.48 12.23 3.76
CA ARG A 119 -7.20 12.88 3.43
C ARG A 119 -6.11 11.87 3.08
N VAL A 120 -6.05 10.76 3.83
CA VAL A 120 -5.09 9.69 3.58
C VAL A 120 -5.40 9.02 2.25
N ARG A 121 -6.67 8.77 1.98
CA ARG A 121 -7.14 8.24 0.70
C ARG A 121 -6.75 9.15 -0.47
N GLU A 122 -7.00 10.45 -0.37
CA GLU A 122 -6.63 11.44 -1.38
C GLU A 122 -5.13 11.39 -1.68
N MET A 123 -4.29 11.39 -0.65
CA MET A 123 -2.84 11.30 -0.82
C MET A 123 -2.41 9.99 -1.50
N ILE A 124 -2.96 8.84 -1.06
CA ILE A 124 -2.65 7.54 -1.66
C ILE A 124 -3.09 7.50 -3.13
N VAL A 125 -4.29 7.99 -3.45
CA VAL A 125 -4.79 8.06 -4.84
C VAL A 125 -3.86 8.90 -5.71
N ASN A 126 -3.47 10.10 -5.26
CA ASN A 126 -2.54 10.96 -6.00
C ASN A 126 -1.18 10.25 -6.23
N TYR A 127 -0.65 9.60 -5.21
CA TYR A 127 0.59 8.86 -5.28
C TYR A 127 0.54 7.70 -6.28
N LEU A 128 -0.56 6.94 -6.28
CA LEU A 128 -0.79 5.86 -7.24
C LEU A 128 -0.92 6.38 -8.68
N ILE A 129 -1.62 7.50 -8.88
CA ILE A 129 -1.73 8.16 -10.19
C ILE A 129 -0.34 8.49 -10.72
N GLU A 130 0.49 9.18 -9.93
CA GLU A 130 1.85 9.56 -10.33
C GLU A 130 2.71 8.32 -10.63
N GLY A 131 2.65 7.31 -9.78
CA GLY A 131 3.40 6.07 -9.96
C GLY A 131 2.99 5.31 -11.23
N PHE A 132 1.71 5.04 -11.42
CA PHE A 132 1.25 4.30 -12.61
C PHE A 132 1.43 5.09 -13.90
N GLN A 133 1.36 6.42 -13.86
CA GLN A 133 1.73 7.27 -15.01
C GLN A 133 3.21 7.15 -15.35
N ALA A 134 4.09 7.26 -14.35
CA ALA A 134 5.54 7.21 -14.55
C ALA A 134 6.02 5.88 -15.12
N TYR A 135 5.40 4.76 -14.69
CA TYR A 135 5.76 3.42 -15.14
C TYR A 135 4.93 2.92 -16.32
N GLY A 136 3.99 3.73 -16.84
CA GLY A 136 3.20 3.40 -18.03
C GLY A 136 2.19 2.27 -17.84
N PHE A 137 1.66 2.05 -16.63
CA PHE A 137 0.60 1.09 -16.34
C PHE A 137 -0.78 1.70 -16.65
N GLU A 138 -1.05 1.95 -17.93
CA GLU A 138 -2.24 2.70 -18.37
C GLU A 138 -3.56 1.99 -18.03
N THR A 139 -3.59 0.65 -18.04
CA THR A 139 -4.79 -0.12 -17.68
C THR A 139 -5.14 0.10 -16.21
N VAL A 140 -4.13 0.06 -15.32
CA VAL A 140 -4.31 0.28 -13.89
C VAL A 140 -4.69 1.71 -13.61
N LEU A 141 -4.04 2.66 -14.29
CA LEU A 141 -4.36 4.09 -14.19
C LEU A 141 -5.81 4.35 -14.59
N SER A 142 -6.25 3.80 -15.73
CA SER A 142 -7.62 3.94 -16.19
C SER A 142 -8.61 3.40 -15.17
N TYR A 143 -8.35 2.21 -14.64
CA TYR A 143 -9.16 1.60 -13.59
C TYR A 143 -9.26 2.46 -12.33
N LEU A 144 -8.10 2.95 -11.85
CA LEU A 144 -8.01 3.80 -10.65
C LEU A 144 -8.83 5.10 -10.85
N VAL A 145 -8.66 5.76 -12.00
CA VAL A 145 -9.35 7.01 -12.30
C VAL A 145 -10.86 6.80 -12.36
N GLU A 146 -11.33 5.79 -13.06
CA GLU A 146 -12.75 5.52 -13.25
C GLU A 146 -13.47 5.12 -11.98
N ASN A 147 -12.83 4.32 -11.13
CA ASN A 147 -13.49 3.78 -9.94
C ASN A 147 -13.28 4.62 -8.67
N TYR A 148 -12.19 5.41 -8.61
CA TYR A 148 -11.78 6.04 -7.36
C TYR A 148 -11.48 7.54 -7.45
N VAL A 149 -11.49 8.13 -8.66
CA VAL A 149 -11.21 9.57 -8.85
C VAL A 149 -12.43 10.31 -9.37
N LEU A 150 -13.01 9.84 -10.48
CA LEU A 150 -14.12 10.54 -11.13
C LEU A 150 -15.32 10.69 -10.20
N GLY A 151 -15.72 11.96 -9.94
CA GLY A 151 -16.85 12.28 -9.08
C GLY A 151 -16.62 12.11 -7.57
N GLN A 152 -15.40 11.72 -7.13
CA GLN A 152 -15.11 11.50 -5.71
C GLN A 152 -14.34 12.63 -5.01
N LYS A 153 -14.04 13.72 -5.73
CA LYS A 153 -13.28 14.88 -5.22
C LYS A 153 -11.93 14.50 -4.56
N CYS A 154 -11.30 13.44 -5.05
CA CYS A 154 -9.99 13.00 -4.59
C CYS A 154 -8.83 13.79 -5.21
N VAL A 155 -9.11 14.61 -6.22
CA VAL A 155 -8.16 15.47 -6.95
C VAL A 155 -8.84 16.80 -7.28
N SER A 156 -8.06 17.80 -7.72
CA SER A 156 -8.65 19.06 -8.20
C SER A 156 -9.42 18.85 -9.52
N ASP A 157 -10.43 19.68 -9.78
CA ASP A 157 -11.25 19.60 -11.00
C ASP A 157 -10.40 19.65 -12.27
N GLN A 158 -9.33 20.46 -12.27
CA GLN A 158 -8.40 20.55 -13.40
C GLN A 158 -7.61 19.24 -13.61
N GLN A 159 -7.22 18.58 -12.54
CA GLN A 159 -6.50 17.31 -12.58
C GLN A 159 -7.45 16.19 -13.02
N GLU A 160 -8.67 16.16 -12.48
CA GLU A 160 -9.71 15.21 -12.87
C GLU A 160 -9.98 15.28 -14.39
N GLU A 161 -10.13 16.46 -14.94
CA GLU A 161 -10.35 16.64 -16.38
C GLU A 161 -9.17 16.15 -17.23
N LYS A 162 -7.93 16.45 -16.83
CA LYS A 162 -6.74 15.92 -17.51
C LYS A 162 -6.67 14.39 -17.48
N LEU A 163 -6.99 13.78 -16.34
CA LEU A 163 -7.01 12.33 -16.19
C LEU A 163 -8.13 11.70 -17.05
N ARG A 164 -9.30 12.32 -17.08
CA ARG A 164 -10.42 11.86 -17.90
C ARG A 164 -10.04 11.84 -19.39
N ILE A 165 -9.47 12.92 -19.90
CA ILE A 165 -9.03 13.01 -21.30
C ILE A 165 -7.98 11.93 -21.62
N ARG A 166 -7.03 11.69 -20.71
CA ARG A 166 -5.99 10.66 -20.86
C ARG A 166 -6.60 9.25 -20.94
N VAL A 167 -7.50 8.91 -20.03
CA VAL A 167 -8.17 7.61 -19.98
C VAL A 167 -9.03 7.38 -21.23
N GLU A 168 -9.78 8.38 -21.66
CA GLU A 168 -10.56 8.31 -22.90
C GLU A 168 -9.66 8.13 -24.16
N GLY A 169 -8.51 8.81 -24.18
CA GLY A 169 -7.51 8.66 -25.24
C GLY A 169 -6.94 7.24 -25.28
N PHE A 170 -6.57 6.69 -24.13
CA PHE A 170 -6.06 5.33 -24.04
C PHE A 170 -7.09 4.29 -24.51
N LYS A 171 -8.36 4.40 -24.09
CA LYS A 171 -9.43 3.49 -24.50
C LYS A 171 -9.73 3.49 -26.01
N LYS A 172 -9.47 4.60 -26.70
CA LYS A 172 -9.64 4.67 -28.15
C LYS A 172 -8.52 3.99 -28.93
N LEU A 173 -7.38 3.74 -28.28
CA LEU A 173 -6.19 3.15 -28.89
C LEU A 173 -6.01 1.66 -28.53
N ALA A 174 -6.70 1.17 -27.50
CA ALA A 174 -6.69 -0.21 -27.05
C ALA A 174 -7.73 -1.06 -27.78
#